data_7c410d4c6861b3ecbc3e0a39ac29ccbf
#
_entry.id   7c410d4c6861b3ecbc3e0a39ac29ccbf
#
_cell.length_a   1.000
_cell.length_b   1.000
_cell.length_c   1.000
_cell.angle_alpha   90.00
_cell.angle_beta   90.00
_cell.angle_gamma   90.00
#
_symmetry.space_group_name_H-M   'P 1'
#
loop_
_entity.id
_entity.type
_entity.pdbx_description
1 polymer ?
#
loop_
_entity_poly.entity_id
_entity_poly.type
_entity_poly.pdbx_seq_one_letter_code
_entity_poly.pdbx_strand_id
1 'polypeptide(L)'
;MNAPDSEDAGAMKALTAGDDASGVRLDQWLAAELAPHLSRSRVKALIEAGAVTLNGAAVIEAKRKLRTGDVIVLDVPDAAPAEPEGEDIALDILHEDDDVIVINKPAGLVVHPGNGNWTGTLVNALIHHCGDTLSGIGGVKRPGIVHRLDKDTSGVMVVAKNDRAHKALSEAFADHGLTGSLERAYLALVWGVPDRPSGTIETFLGRSNKDRLKQAVVPEGKPDARHAVTHFTVLERFGEKPDATAVASLIECRLETGRTHQIRVHMAHIGHPLIGDQDYGLSFKTKVNKLPEPLAAMVCVFPRQALHAYLLAFEHPASGDVLEFESDMPEDMMGLVDQFRQTDFA
;
A
#
# COMPACT_ATOMS: atom_id res chain seq x y z
N MET A 1 3.16 33.15 35.85
CA MET A 1 3.81 31.94 35.37
C MET A 1 3.48 31.90 33.87
N ASN A 2 4.41 32.37 33.04
CA ASN A 2 4.23 32.57 31.60
C ASN A 2 4.17 31.24 30.87
N ALA A 3 3.18 31.07 30.01
CA ALA A 3 3.16 29.99 29.03
C ALA A 3 4.31 30.20 28.03
N PRO A 4 4.97 29.15 27.53
CA PRO A 4 5.98 29.30 26.49
C PRO A 4 5.28 29.59 25.16
N ASP A 5 5.78 30.61 24.47
CA ASP A 5 5.33 31.07 23.18
C ASP A 5 5.42 29.93 22.12
N SER A 6 4.29 29.66 21.49
CA SER A 6 4.14 28.80 20.32
C SER A 6 4.43 29.63 19.03
N GLU A 7 5.66 30.11 18.87
CA GLU A 7 6.12 30.78 17.63
C GLU A 7 7.27 29.98 17.03
N ASP A 8 6.99 29.06 16.11
CA ASP A 8 7.89 28.66 15.02
C ASP A 8 7.24 27.65 14.02
N ALA A 9 5.95 27.79 13.74
CA ALA A 9 5.28 27.09 12.64
C ALA A 9 5.30 27.99 11.39
N GLY A 10 5.83 27.49 10.26
CA GLY A 10 5.78 28.20 8.97
C GLY A 10 6.90 29.22 8.71
N ALA A 11 8.04 29.17 9.39
CA ALA A 11 9.13 30.12 9.20
C ALA A 11 10.12 29.69 8.11
N MET A 12 10.26 30.53 7.08
CA MET A 12 11.31 30.41 6.08
C MET A 12 12.65 30.80 6.76
N LYS A 13 13.55 29.81 6.95
CA LYS A 13 14.88 30.03 7.56
C LYS A 13 15.95 30.08 6.48
N ALA A 14 16.65 31.22 6.38
CA ALA A 14 17.80 31.38 5.50
C ALA A 14 19.10 31.26 6.32
N LEU A 15 19.99 30.36 5.92
CA LEU A 15 21.25 30.07 6.56
C LEU A 15 22.39 30.20 5.53
N THR A 16 23.56 30.67 5.97
CA THR A 16 24.75 30.75 5.10
C THR A 16 25.82 29.82 5.64
N ALA A 17 26.33 28.95 4.78
CA ALA A 17 27.38 27.99 5.12
C ALA A 17 28.72 28.69 5.40
N GLY A 18 29.22 28.54 6.62
CA GLY A 18 30.54 29.02 7.03
C GLY A 18 31.67 28.14 6.51
N ASP A 19 32.91 28.47 6.93
CA ASP A 19 34.10 27.72 6.53
C ASP A 19 34.09 26.27 7.07
N ASP A 20 33.48 26.05 8.21
CA ASP A 20 33.29 24.75 8.86
C ASP A 20 32.31 23.86 8.10
N ALA A 21 31.43 24.42 7.28
CA ALA A 21 30.47 23.69 6.47
C ALA A 21 31.08 23.10 5.17
N SER A 22 32.30 23.56 4.80
CA SER A 22 32.91 23.14 3.52
C SER A 22 33.17 21.64 3.46
N GLY A 23 32.56 20.95 2.45
CA GLY A 23 32.63 19.51 2.27
C GLY A 23 31.69 18.68 3.16
N VAL A 24 30.97 19.30 4.11
CA VAL A 24 29.96 18.68 4.94
C VAL A 24 28.70 18.41 4.11
N ARG A 25 27.96 17.37 4.44
CA ARG A 25 26.70 17.02 3.76
C ARG A 25 25.58 17.96 4.21
N LEU A 26 24.73 18.37 3.28
CA LEU A 26 23.60 19.28 3.50
C LEU A 26 22.68 18.77 4.64
N ASP A 27 22.30 17.48 4.63
CA ASP A 27 21.44 16.89 5.68
C ASP A 27 22.08 16.90 7.06
N GLN A 28 23.37 16.77 7.14
CA GLN A 28 24.12 16.73 8.39
C GLN A 28 24.32 18.14 8.94
N TRP A 29 24.71 19.07 8.11
CA TRP A 29 24.95 20.46 8.50
C TRP A 29 23.65 21.15 8.92
N LEU A 30 22.56 21.06 8.09
CA LEU A 30 21.25 21.61 8.46
C LEU A 30 20.71 21.04 9.77
N ALA A 31 20.89 19.73 10.02
CA ALA A 31 20.44 19.14 11.28
C ALA A 31 21.22 19.66 12.49
N ALA A 32 22.49 20.02 12.33
CA ALA A 32 23.29 20.62 13.38
C ALA A 32 22.88 22.07 13.66
N GLU A 33 22.68 22.86 12.61
CA GLU A 33 22.28 24.28 12.72
C GLU A 33 20.86 24.45 13.27
N LEU A 34 19.98 23.48 13.03
CA LEU A 34 18.58 23.52 13.45
C LEU A 34 18.28 22.70 14.71
N ALA A 35 19.32 22.17 15.37
CA ALA A 35 19.15 21.50 16.66
C ALA A 35 18.80 22.49 17.78
N PRO A 36 17.94 22.13 18.77
CA PRO A 36 17.21 20.85 18.88
C PRO A 36 15.86 20.79 18.12
N HIS A 37 15.50 21.81 17.35
CA HIS A 37 14.16 21.98 16.76
C HIS A 37 13.83 20.96 15.68
N LEU A 38 14.81 20.54 14.84
CA LEU A 38 14.60 19.56 13.78
C LEU A 38 15.59 18.39 13.88
N SER A 39 15.04 17.16 13.86
CA SER A 39 15.87 15.96 13.78
C SER A 39 16.48 15.80 12.38
N ARG A 40 17.62 15.12 12.28
CA ARG A 40 18.26 14.82 10.99
C ARG A 40 17.34 14.06 10.03
N SER A 41 16.50 13.17 10.54
CA SER A 41 15.51 12.43 9.73
C SER A 41 14.48 13.39 9.13
N ARG A 42 14.00 14.38 9.90
CA ARG A 42 13.06 15.40 9.42
C ARG A 42 13.70 16.30 8.38
N VAL A 43 14.93 16.79 8.64
CA VAL A 43 15.70 17.60 7.68
C VAL A 43 15.89 16.86 6.35
N LYS A 44 16.26 15.57 6.41
CA LYS A 44 16.41 14.75 5.19
C LYS A 44 15.09 14.64 4.42
N ALA A 45 13.97 14.41 5.10
CA ALA A 45 12.66 14.33 4.47
C ALA A 45 12.26 15.66 3.81
N LEU A 46 12.55 16.80 4.43
CA LEU A 46 12.30 18.14 3.87
C LEU A 46 13.15 18.39 2.61
N ILE A 47 14.42 17.98 2.61
CA ILE A 47 15.28 18.10 1.41
C ILE A 47 14.70 17.25 0.27
N GLU A 48 14.39 15.98 0.53
CA GLU A 48 13.85 15.04 -0.48
C GLU A 48 12.47 15.47 -1.00
N ALA A 49 11.68 16.20 -0.20
CA ALA A 49 10.42 16.83 -0.61
C ALA A 49 10.58 18.14 -1.39
N GLY A 50 11.80 18.63 -1.59
CA GLY A 50 12.05 19.88 -2.31
C GLY A 50 11.81 21.17 -1.50
N ALA A 51 11.61 21.07 -0.18
CA ALA A 51 11.41 22.19 0.74
C ALA A 51 12.71 22.95 1.06
N VAL A 52 13.83 22.60 0.42
CA VAL A 52 15.14 23.26 0.62
C VAL A 52 15.65 23.78 -0.72
N THR A 53 16.09 25.04 -0.71
CA THR A 53 16.84 25.62 -1.85
C THR A 53 18.29 25.84 -1.46
N LEU A 54 19.20 25.68 -2.42
CA LEU A 54 20.62 25.97 -2.31
C LEU A 54 20.98 26.99 -3.39
N ASN A 55 21.42 28.18 -2.98
CA ASN A 55 21.71 29.28 -3.87
C ASN A 55 20.53 29.64 -4.80
N GLY A 56 19.31 29.57 -4.28
CA GLY A 56 18.07 29.85 -5.00
C GLY A 56 17.53 28.72 -5.89
N ALA A 57 18.22 27.57 -5.96
CA ALA A 57 17.75 26.42 -6.73
C ALA A 57 17.27 25.31 -5.77
N ALA A 58 16.12 24.68 -6.07
CA ALA A 58 15.62 23.54 -5.27
C ALA A 58 16.62 22.39 -5.29
N VAL A 59 16.87 21.79 -4.11
CA VAL A 59 17.76 20.65 -3.94
C VAL A 59 17.00 19.49 -3.29
N ILE A 60 17.08 18.31 -3.91
CA ILE A 60 16.46 17.06 -3.40
C ILE A 60 17.52 16.03 -2.94
N GLU A 61 18.79 16.31 -3.17
CA GLU A 61 19.89 15.42 -2.82
C GLU A 61 20.40 15.73 -1.40
N ALA A 62 19.94 15.00 -0.40
CA ALA A 62 20.33 15.18 0.99
C ALA A 62 21.83 15.02 1.27
N LYS A 63 22.53 14.24 0.44
CA LYS A 63 23.97 13.98 0.55
C LYS A 63 24.85 15.02 -0.14
N ARG A 64 24.28 16.05 -0.78
CA ARG A 64 25.02 17.11 -1.45
C ARG A 64 26.00 17.78 -0.48
N LYS A 65 27.24 17.98 -0.92
CA LYS A 65 28.27 18.65 -0.12
C LYS A 65 28.16 20.17 -0.30
N LEU A 66 28.25 20.88 0.81
CA LEU A 66 28.25 22.34 0.88
C LEU A 66 29.62 22.92 0.56
N ARG A 67 29.61 24.18 0.16
CA ARG A 67 30.79 25.05 0.03
C ARG A 67 30.61 26.26 0.93
N THR A 68 31.71 26.81 1.39
CA THR A 68 31.69 28.11 2.11
C THR A 68 30.96 29.16 1.27
N GLY A 69 30.03 29.89 1.88
CA GLY A 69 29.23 30.91 1.24
C GLY A 69 27.95 30.40 0.56
N ASP A 70 27.69 29.10 0.54
CA ASP A 70 26.41 28.59 0.07
C ASP A 70 25.25 29.14 0.92
N VAL A 71 24.20 29.63 0.24
CA VAL A 71 22.97 30.13 0.88
C VAL A 71 21.89 29.04 0.80
N ILE A 72 21.45 28.60 1.97
CA ILE A 72 20.44 27.56 2.12
C ILE A 72 19.16 28.20 2.67
N VAL A 73 18.05 28.03 1.98
CA VAL A 73 16.74 28.45 2.46
C VAL A 73 15.90 27.18 2.67
N LEU A 74 15.40 27.04 3.90
CA LEU A 74 14.49 25.95 4.29
C LEU A 74 13.10 26.54 4.51
N ASP A 75 12.15 26.04 3.76
CA ASP A 75 10.72 26.24 3.98
C ASP A 75 10.19 25.07 4.80
N VAL A 76 9.88 25.32 6.07
CA VAL A 76 9.29 24.28 6.95
C VAL A 76 7.78 24.37 6.79
N PRO A 77 7.15 23.43 6.06
CA PRO A 77 5.69 23.44 5.97
C PRO A 77 5.08 23.27 7.36
N ASP A 78 3.93 23.88 7.57
CA ASP A 78 3.16 23.72 8.79
C ASP A 78 3.05 22.24 9.17
N ALA A 79 3.06 21.96 10.46
CA ALA A 79 2.84 20.60 10.93
C ALA A 79 1.47 20.13 10.40
N ALA A 80 1.46 18.99 9.70
CA ALA A 80 0.20 18.37 9.31
C ALA A 80 -0.64 18.19 10.58
N PRO A 81 -1.98 18.38 10.51
CA PRO A 81 -2.87 18.16 11.66
C PRO A 81 -2.50 16.84 12.35
N ALA A 82 -2.47 16.83 13.66
CA ALA A 82 -2.11 15.63 14.43
C ALA A 82 -3.11 14.48 14.20
N GLU A 83 -4.32 14.83 13.76
CA GLU A 83 -5.40 13.91 13.41
C GLU A 83 -5.84 14.13 11.96
N PRO A 84 -6.18 13.05 11.22
CA PRO A 84 -6.71 13.17 9.88
C PRO A 84 -8.05 13.93 9.89
N GLU A 85 -8.25 14.84 8.97
CA GLU A 85 -9.52 15.54 8.76
C GLU A 85 -10.39 14.78 7.76
N GLY A 86 -11.73 14.96 7.87
CA GLY A 86 -12.69 14.38 6.93
C GLY A 86 -12.61 15.07 5.57
N GLU A 87 -12.61 14.30 4.50
CA GLU A 87 -12.62 14.78 3.12
C GLU A 87 -13.77 14.15 2.35
N ASP A 88 -14.48 14.94 1.52
CA ASP A 88 -15.57 14.47 0.67
C ASP A 88 -15.02 13.66 -0.51
N ILE A 89 -14.75 12.39 -0.23
CA ILE A 89 -14.29 11.39 -1.21
C ILE A 89 -15.39 10.34 -1.33
N ALA A 90 -15.88 10.10 -2.54
CA ALA A 90 -16.93 9.12 -2.80
C ALA A 90 -16.49 7.70 -2.39
N LEU A 91 -17.36 7.02 -1.65
CA LEU A 91 -17.19 5.63 -1.24
C LEU A 91 -18.24 4.75 -1.93
N ASP A 92 -17.81 3.62 -2.45
CA ASP A 92 -18.68 2.54 -2.92
C ASP A 92 -18.98 1.62 -1.73
N ILE A 93 -20.14 1.85 -1.07
CA ILE A 93 -20.54 1.18 0.16
C ILE A 93 -21.40 -0.03 -0.18
N LEU A 94 -20.93 -1.22 0.19
CA LEU A 94 -21.65 -2.48 0.02
C LEU A 94 -22.59 -2.77 1.18
N HIS A 95 -22.22 -2.33 2.39
CA HIS A 95 -23.05 -2.49 3.59
C HIS A 95 -22.63 -1.46 4.66
N GLU A 96 -23.60 -0.98 5.42
CA GLU A 96 -23.35 -0.13 6.58
C GLU A 96 -24.42 -0.33 7.64
N ASP A 97 -23.99 -0.43 8.90
CA ASP A 97 -24.83 -0.43 10.09
C ASP A 97 -24.16 0.36 11.24
N ASP A 98 -24.58 0.13 12.48
CA ASP A 98 -24.03 0.82 13.66
C ASP A 98 -22.64 0.32 14.05
N ASP A 99 -22.22 -0.87 13.62
CA ASP A 99 -21.00 -1.54 14.04
C ASP A 99 -19.93 -1.55 12.95
N VAL A 100 -20.32 -1.72 11.69
CA VAL A 100 -19.39 -1.90 10.58
C VAL A 100 -19.80 -1.11 9.34
N ILE A 101 -18.82 -0.79 8.52
CA ILE A 101 -19.01 -0.35 7.14
C ILE A 101 -18.16 -1.23 6.23
N VAL A 102 -18.76 -1.76 5.18
CA VAL A 102 -18.08 -2.57 4.15
C VAL A 102 -18.07 -1.79 2.85
N ILE A 103 -16.92 -1.65 2.27
CA ILE A 103 -16.71 -0.87 1.05
C ILE A 103 -16.02 -1.68 -0.04
N ASN A 104 -16.31 -1.35 -1.28
CA ASN A 104 -15.52 -1.75 -2.43
C ASN A 104 -14.47 -0.67 -2.72
N LYS A 105 -13.25 -0.82 -2.18
CA LYS A 105 -12.19 0.16 -2.32
C LYS A 105 -11.70 0.24 -3.78
N PRO A 106 -11.70 1.41 -4.43
CA PRO A 106 -11.09 1.55 -5.75
C PRO A 106 -9.56 1.39 -5.69
N ALA A 107 -8.96 1.00 -6.80
CA ALA A 107 -7.52 1.10 -6.98
C ALA A 107 -7.07 2.57 -6.94
N GLY A 108 -5.86 2.83 -6.47
CA GLY A 108 -5.30 4.19 -6.31
C GLY A 108 -5.58 4.84 -4.95
N LEU A 109 -6.62 4.40 -4.22
CA LEU A 109 -6.96 4.93 -2.90
C LEU A 109 -6.09 4.30 -1.81
N VAL A 110 -5.31 5.14 -1.11
CA VAL A 110 -4.51 4.74 0.06
C VAL A 110 -5.43 4.57 1.28
N VAL A 111 -5.20 3.54 2.10
CA VAL A 111 -6.05 3.28 3.27
C VAL A 111 -5.77 4.27 4.40
N HIS A 112 -4.51 4.43 4.81
CA HIS A 112 -4.11 5.27 5.95
C HIS A 112 -3.26 6.45 5.54
N PRO A 113 -3.43 7.62 6.18
CA PRO A 113 -2.46 8.70 6.10
C PRO A 113 -1.05 8.22 6.47
N GLY A 114 -0.06 8.68 5.73
CA GLY A 114 1.34 8.32 5.95
C GLY A 114 2.28 9.06 5.03
N ASN A 115 3.58 8.73 5.09
CA ASN A 115 4.60 9.39 4.26
C ASN A 115 4.19 9.46 2.79
N GLY A 116 4.03 10.68 2.27
CA GLY A 116 3.65 10.97 0.89
C GLY A 116 2.14 10.98 0.60
N ASN A 117 1.27 10.65 1.58
CA ASN A 117 -0.20 10.66 1.44
C ASN A 117 -0.84 11.03 2.79
N TRP A 118 -0.78 12.29 3.17
CA TRP A 118 -1.36 12.78 4.44
C TRP A 118 -2.85 13.07 4.33
N THR A 119 -3.34 13.28 3.13
CA THR A 119 -4.72 13.59 2.73
C THR A 119 -5.13 12.67 1.59
N GLY A 120 -6.40 12.70 1.19
CA GLY A 120 -6.92 11.90 0.08
C GLY A 120 -6.93 10.39 0.37
N THR A 121 -7.06 9.97 1.64
CA THR A 121 -7.04 8.57 2.03
C THR A 121 -8.43 8.05 2.36
N LEU A 122 -8.59 6.73 2.42
CA LEU A 122 -9.82 6.10 2.87
C LEU A 122 -10.22 6.55 4.28
N VAL A 123 -9.25 6.76 5.18
CA VAL A 123 -9.51 7.27 6.53
C VAL A 123 -10.13 8.65 6.47
N ASN A 124 -9.65 9.56 5.60
CA ASN A 124 -10.25 10.89 5.42
C ASN A 124 -11.69 10.78 4.89
N ALA A 125 -11.95 9.91 3.90
CA ALA A 125 -13.28 9.66 3.37
C ALA A 125 -14.25 9.13 4.44
N LEU A 126 -13.81 8.17 5.25
CA LEU A 126 -14.61 7.57 6.32
C LEU A 126 -14.88 8.55 7.46
N ILE A 127 -13.95 9.41 7.83
CA ILE A 127 -14.19 10.49 8.82
C ILE A 127 -15.26 11.44 8.31
N HIS A 128 -15.24 11.81 7.02
CA HIS A 128 -16.26 12.67 6.42
C HIS A 128 -17.62 11.97 6.38
N HIS A 129 -17.67 10.74 5.87
CA HIS A 129 -18.91 9.98 5.68
C HIS A 129 -19.58 9.61 7.01
N CYS A 130 -18.84 9.01 7.92
CA CYS A 130 -19.37 8.53 9.19
C CYS A 130 -19.57 9.66 10.22
N GLY A 131 -18.73 10.72 10.16
CA GLY A 131 -18.85 11.91 11.00
C GLY A 131 -19.08 11.57 12.49
N ASP A 132 -20.24 11.96 13.00
CA ASP A 132 -20.62 11.75 14.40
C ASP A 132 -21.02 10.29 14.76
N THR A 133 -21.23 9.42 13.76
CA THR A 133 -21.56 8.00 14.01
C THR A 133 -20.31 7.16 14.37
N LEU A 134 -19.10 7.69 14.15
CA LEU A 134 -17.88 7.06 14.67
C LEU A 134 -17.84 7.23 16.18
N SER A 135 -17.98 6.16 16.90
CA SER A 135 -17.66 6.12 18.33
C SER A 135 -16.15 6.00 18.51
N GLY A 136 -15.63 6.68 19.55
CA GLY A 136 -14.19 6.78 19.75
C GLY A 136 -13.49 5.45 19.91
N ILE A 137 -12.59 5.11 19.01
CA ILE A 137 -11.71 3.96 19.13
C ILE A 137 -10.48 4.39 19.93
N GLY A 138 -10.30 3.83 21.11
CA GLY A 138 -9.25 4.25 22.04
C GLY A 138 -9.40 5.69 22.53
N GLY A 139 -10.65 6.21 22.61
CA GLY A 139 -10.95 7.56 23.09
C GLY A 139 -10.85 8.67 22.03
N VAL A 140 -10.59 8.33 20.77
CA VAL A 140 -10.52 9.29 19.65
C VAL A 140 -11.52 8.89 18.57
N LYS A 141 -12.29 9.84 18.05
CA LYS A 141 -13.20 9.61 16.90
C LYS A 141 -12.37 9.30 15.65
N ARG A 142 -12.21 8.03 15.32
CA ARG A 142 -11.49 7.57 14.13
C ARG A 142 -12.03 6.24 13.62
N PRO A 143 -11.95 5.95 12.30
CA PRO A 143 -12.34 4.66 11.74
C PRO A 143 -11.47 3.53 12.29
N GLY A 144 -12.10 2.42 12.64
CA GLY A 144 -11.45 1.20 13.11
C GLY A 144 -10.93 0.35 11.96
N ILE A 145 -9.80 0.72 11.39
CA ILE A 145 -9.16 -0.07 10.34
C ILE A 145 -8.52 -1.32 10.98
N VAL A 146 -9.04 -2.49 10.66
CA VAL A 146 -8.57 -3.79 11.18
C VAL A 146 -7.70 -4.55 10.19
N HIS A 147 -7.80 -4.23 8.90
CA HIS A 147 -6.96 -4.77 7.83
C HIS A 147 -6.75 -3.72 6.72
N ARG A 148 -5.95 -4.05 5.72
CA ARG A 148 -5.67 -3.12 4.64
C ARG A 148 -5.50 -3.82 3.30
N LEU A 149 -5.83 -3.10 2.23
CA LEU A 149 -5.39 -3.38 0.87
C LEU A 149 -4.26 -2.43 0.49
N ASP A 150 -3.40 -2.84 -0.43
CA ASP A 150 -2.39 -1.95 -1.01
C ASP A 150 -3.07 -0.82 -1.79
N LYS A 151 -2.37 0.32 -1.98
CA LYS A 151 -2.90 1.49 -2.70
C LYS A 151 -3.63 1.09 -3.99
N ASP A 152 -2.96 0.31 -4.82
CA ASP A 152 -3.41 -0.03 -6.17
C ASP A 152 -4.14 -1.39 -6.25
N THR A 153 -4.44 -2.02 -5.12
CA THR A 153 -5.32 -3.18 -5.02
C THR A 153 -6.74 -2.70 -4.76
N SER A 154 -7.68 -3.14 -5.59
CA SER A 154 -9.11 -2.88 -5.45
C SER A 154 -9.83 -3.98 -4.67
N GLY A 155 -11.05 -3.72 -4.22
CA GLY A 155 -11.96 -4.74 -3.70
C GLY A 155 -12.46 -4.53 -2.27
N VAL A 156 -13.09 -5.55 -1.73
CA VAL A 156 -13.86 -5.51 -0.50
C VAL A 156 -12.99 -5.27 0.74
N MET A 157 -13.40 -4.32 1.57
CA MET A 157 -12.81 -4.03 2.88
C MET A 157 -13.90 -3.79 3.92
N VAL A 158 -13.69 -4.28 5.15
CA VAL A 158 -14.50 -3.96 6.33
C VAL A 158 -13.77 -2.98 7.26
N VAL A 159 -14.51 -2.05 7.84
CA VAL A 159 -14.03 -1.08 8.81
C VAL A 159 -14.98 -1.06 9.99
N ALA A 160 -14.45 -1.07 11.21
CA ALA A 160 -15.25 -0.93 12.43
C ALA A 160 -15.62 0.52 12.68
N LYS A 161 -16.88 0.75 13.14
CA LYS A 161 -17.40 2.07 13.49
C LYS A 161 -17.30 2.35 15.00
N ASN A 162 -17.08 1.32 15.83
CA ASN A 162 -17.00 1.45 17.29
C ASN A 162 -15.95 0.48 17.90
N ASP A 163 -15.62 0.68 19.19
CA ASP A 163 -14.59 -0.10 19.90
C ASP A 163 -14.92 -1.59 19.99
N ARG A 164 -16.19 -1.95 20.18
CA ARG A 164 -16.64 -3.36 20.24
C ARG A 164 -16.36 -4.06 18.93
N ALA A 165 -16.80 -3.48 17.84
CA ALA A 165 -16.59 -4.00 16.49
C ALA A 165 -15.10 -4.04 16.14
N HIS A 166 -14.32 -3.01 16.49
CA HIS A 166 -12.89 -2.98 16.26
C HIS A 166 -12.17 -4.11 16.99
N LYS A 167 -12.53 -4.37 18.25
CA LYS A 167 -11.93 -5.46 19.03
C LYS A 167 -12.25 -6.82 18.40
N ALA A 168 -13.53 -7.10 18.14
CA ALA A 168 -13.96 -8.39 17.59
C ALA A 168 -13.33 -8.69 16.22
N LEU A 169 -13.39 -7.71 15.30
CA LEU A 169 -12.76 -7.84 13.99
C LEU A 169 -11.24 -7.96 14.09
N SER A 170 -10.57 -7.17 14.95
CA SER A 170 -9.12 -7.29 15.15
C SER A 170 -8.71 -8.68 15.63
N GLU A 171 -9.47 -9.30 16.54
CA GLU A 171 -9.26 -10.67 17.01
C GLU A 171 -9.45 -11.67 15.87
N ALA A 172 -10.53 -11.55 15.07
CA ALA A 172 -10.78 -12.42 13.92
C ALA A 172 -9.65 -12.32 12.87
N PHE A 173 -9.18 -11.11 12.56
CA PHE A 173 -8.06 -10.90 11.62
C PHE A 173 -6.71 -11.38 12.19
N ALA A 174 -6.50 -11.32 13.50
CA ALA A 174 -5.29 -11.83 14.16
C ALA A 174 -5.27 -13.36 14.24
N ASP A 175 -6.43 -13.96 14.43
CA ASP A 175 -6.63 -15.43 14.43
C ASP A 175 -6.55 -16.02 13.01
N HIS A 176 -6.57 -15.17 11.99
CA HIS A 176 -6.50 -15.58 10.59
C HIS A 176 -7.63 -16.50 10.11
N GLY A 177 -8.77 -16.48 10.78
CA GLY A 177 -9.93 -17.33 10.46
C GLY A 177 -9.78 -18.79 10.91
N LEU A 178 -8.81 -19.11 11.77
CA LEU A 178 -8.60 -20.48 12.26
C LEU A 178 -9.74 -20.96 13.16
N THR A 179 -10.38 -20.06 13.92
CA THR A 179 -11.47 -20.38 14.85
C THR A 179 -12.82 -19.79 14.44
N GLY A 180 -12.85 -18.97 13.38
CA GLY A 180 -14.05 -18.26 12.93
C GLY A 180 -14.26 -18.34 11.42
N SER A 181 -15.23 -17.56 10.92
CA SER A 181 -15.66 -17.56 9.52
C SER A 181 -14.96 -16.50 8.66
N LEU A 182 -13.75 -16.05 9.04
CA LEU A 182 -13.03 -15.05 8.25
C LEU A 182 -12.48 -15.66 6.96
N GLU A 183 -13.04 -15.25 5.82
CA GLU A 183 -12.52 -15.60 4.49
C GLU A 183 -12.09 -14.36 3.72
N ARG A 184 -10.98 -14.50 2.99
CA ARG A 184 -10.42 -13.43 2.14
C ARG A 184 -9.95 -14.05 0.86
N ALA A 185 -10.64 -13.74 -0.25
CA ALA A 185 -10.26 -14.26 -1.55
C ALA A 185 -9.99 -13.12 -2.55
N TYR A 186 -8.99 -13.36 -3.39
CA TYR A 186 -8.49 -12.39 -4.35
C TYR A 186 -8.41 -13.03 -5.74
N LEU A 187 -8.71 -12.25 -6.77
CA LEU A 187 -8.39 -12.57 -8.15
C LEU A 187 -7.07 -11.90 -8.53
N ALA A 188 -6.16 -12.69 -9.07
CA ALA A 188 -4.83 -12.23 -9.50
C ALA A 188 -4.57 -12.68 -10.95
N LEU A 189 -4.24 -11.75 -11.84
CA LEU A 189 -3.75 -12.08 -13.18
C LEU A 189 -2.22 -12.10 -13.14
N VAL A 190 -1.62 -13.27 -13.43
CA VAL A 190 -0.19 -13.51 -13.29
C VAL A 190 0.47 -13.95 -14.59
N TRP A 191 1.77 -13.75 -14.67
CA TRP A 191 2.59 -14.25 -15.78
C TRP A 191 2.83 -15.76 -15.67
N GLY A 192 2.57 -16.47 -16.76
CA GLY A 192 2.71 -17.92 -16.82
C GLY A 192 1.59 -18.65 -16.09
N VAL A 193 1.84 -19.91 -15.77
CA VAL A 193 0.92 -20.78 -15.02
C VAL A 193 1.72 -21.58 -14.01
N PRO A 194 1.31 -21.66 -12.73
CA PRO A 194 1.93 -22.55 -11.76
C PRO A 194 1.91 -24.01 -12.21
N ASP A 195 2.95 -24.78 -11.82
CA ASP A 195 3.09 -26.19 -12.21
C ASP A 195 1.92 -27.07 -11.73
N ARG A 196 1.23 -26.62 -10.70
CA ARG A 196 0.05 -27.31 -10.14
C ARG A 196 -1.19 -26.45 -10.29
N PRO A 197 -2.37 -27.03 -10.54
CA PRO A 197 -3.63 -26.30 -10.65
C PRO A 197 -4.05 -25.63 -9.35
N SER A 198 -3.57 -26.10 -8.20
CA SER A 198 -3.75 -25.51 -6.88
C SER A 198 -2.59 -25.84 -5.96
N GLY A 199 -2.38 -25.03 -4.94
CA GLY A 199 -1.31 -25.24 -3.98
C GLY A 199 -1.30 -24.23 -2.85
N THR A 200 -0.33 -24.42 -1.95
CA THR A 200 -0.09 -23.52 -0.82
C THR A 200 1.33 -22.98 -0.89
N ILE A 201 1.45 -21.67 -0.73
CA ILE A 201 2.73 -20.99 -0.60
C ILE A 201 2.86 -20.57 0.86
N GLU A 202 3.77 -21.23 1.57
CA GLU A 202 4.05 -21.00 2.98
C GLU A 202 5.50 -20.58 3.16
N THR A 203 5.70 -19.36 3.67
CA THR A 203 7.02 -18.73 3.79
C THR A 203 7.07 -17.77 4.98
N PHE A 204 8.22 -17.11 5.17
CA PHE A 204 8.36 -15.95 6.04
C PHE A 204 8.60 -14.71 5.19
N LEU A 205 7.83 -13.66 5.43
CA LEU A 205 7.98 -12.37 4.75
C LEU A 205 8.61 -11.33 5.68
N GLY A 206 9.49 -10.52 5.12
CA GLY A 206 10.15 -9.41 5.81
C GLY A 206 10.71 -8.39 4.83
N ARG A 207 11.31 -7.31 5.34
CA ARG A 207 11.91 -6.30 4.47
C ARG A 207 13.04 -6.87 3.64
N SER A 208 13.05 -6.54 2.35
CA SER A 208 14.11 -6.96 1.44
C SER A 208 15.48 -6.39 1.88
N ASN A 209 16.52 -7.21 1.81
CA ASN A 209 17.88 -6.75 2.08
C ASN A 209 18.44 -5.87 0.94
N LYS A 210 17.89 -5.99 -0.28
CA LYS A 210 18.32 -5.22 -1.46
C LYS A 210 17.60 -3.88 -1.56
N ASP A 211 16.32 -3.84 -1.20
CA ASP A 211 15.49 -2.64 -1.25
C ASP A 211 14.56 -2.62 -0.02
N ARG A 212 14.87 -1.79 0.95
CA ARG A 212 14.14 -1.72 2.23
C ARG A 212 12.69 -1.22 2.11
N LEU A 213 12.32 -0.67 0.96
CA LEU A 213 10.93 -0.28 0.68
C LEU A 213 10.06 -1.47 0.27
N LYS A 214 10.69 -2.57 -0.16
CA LYS A 214 10.00 -3.79 -0.62
C LYS A 214 10.01 -4.90 0.43
N GLN A 215 9.02 -5.77 0.34
CA GLN A 215 8.97 -7.04 1.05
C GLN A 215 9.66 -8.14 0.23
N ALA A 216 10.10 -9.20 0.89
CA ALA A 216 10.68 -10.37 0.25
C ALA A 216 10.44 -11.61 1.12
N VAL A 217 10.54 -12.79 0.52
CA VAL A 217 10.70 -14.04 1.26
C VAL A 217 12.07 -14.01 1.95
N VAL A 218 12.06 -14.26 3.25
CA VAL A 218 13.25 -14.18 4.11
C VAL A 218 13.35 -15.44 4.97
N PRO A 219 14.55 -15.79 5.50
CA PRO A 219 14.69 -16.87 6.46
C PRO A 219 13.88 -16.62 7.74
N GLU A 220 13.34 -17.67 8.35
CA GLU A 220 12.56 -17.63 9.59
C GLU A 220 13.25 -16.87 10.74
N GLY A 221 14.55 -17.02 10.90
CA GLY A 221 15.34 -16.40 11.97
C GLY A 221 15.61 -14.91 11.80
N LYS A 222 15.13 -14.25 10.73
CA LYS A 222 15.31 -12.81 10.56
C LYS A 222 14.40 -12.02 11.52
N PRO A 223 14.88 -10.95 12.21
CA PRO A 223 14.11 -10.26 13.25
C PRO A 223 12.75 -9.71 12.81
N ASP A 224 12.60 -9.31 11.55
CA ASP A 224 11.35 -8.81 10.97
C ASP A 224 10.57 -9.88 10.17
N ALA A 225 11.00 -11.15 10.21
CA ALA A 225 10.29 -12.24 9.56
C ALA A 225 8.92 -12.47 10.17
N ARG A 226 7.90 -12.61 9.31
CA ARG A 226 6.53 -12.92 9.69
C ARG A 226 6.03 -14.08 8.85
N HIS A 227 5.49 -15.09 9.50
CA HIS A 227 4.87 -16.24 8.84
C HIS A 227 3.75 -15.79 7.91
N ALA A 228 3.68 -16.39 6.73
CA ALA A 228 2.76 -16.02 5.66
C ALA A 228 2.31 -17.26 4.88
N VAL A 229 0.98 -17.42 4.74
CA VAL A 229 0.34 -18.53 4.03
C VAL A 229 -0.67 -18.01 3.03
N THR A 230 -0.50 -18.43 1.76
CA THR A 230 -1.42 -18.14 0.65
C THR A 230 -1.76 -19.44 -0.07
N HIS A 231 -3.05 -19.77 -0.14
CA HIS A 231 -3.54 -20.84 -1.00
C HIS A 231 -3.85 -20.24 -2.37
N PHE A 232 -3.59 -20.99 -3.44
CA PHE A 232 -3.92 -20.56 -4.79
C PHE A 232 -4.62 -21.66 -5.58
N THR A 233 -5.50 -21.26 -6.49
CA THR A 233 -6.16 -22.12 -7.48
C THR A 233 -6.14 -21.43 -8.83
N VAL A 234 -5.67 -22.12 -9.86
CA VAL A 234 -5.69 -21.62 -11.25
C VAL A 234 -7.11 -21.75 -11.77
N LEU A 235 -7.72 -20.61 -12.08
CA LEU A 235 -9.09 -20.54 -12.64
C LEU A 235 -9.09 -20.64 -14.16
N GLU A 236 -8.19 -19.88 -14.83
CA GLU A 236 -8.09 -19.83 -16.29
C GLU A 236 -6.63 -19.78 -16.72
N ARG A 237 -6.35 -20.30 -17.91
CA ARG A 237 -5.03 -20.29 -18.56
C ARG A 237 -5.14 -19.62 -19.91
N PHE A 238 -4.19 -18.74 -20.25
CA PHE A 238 -4.20 -17.97 -21.48
C PHE A 238 -2.96 -18.27 -22.32
N GLY A 239 -3.16 -18.50 -23.60
CA GLY A 239 -2.08 -18.77 -24.55
C GLY A 239 -1.40 -20.12 -24.35
N GLU A 240 -2.12 -21.13 -23.87
CA GLU A 240 -1.62 -22.50 -23.74
C GLU A 240 -1.50 -23.15 -25.13
N LYS A 241 -0.31 -23.66 -25.41
CA LYS A 241 -0.04 -24.44 -26.65
C LYS A 241 0.33 -25.86 -26.27
N PRO A 242 0.16 -26.86 -27.21
CA PRO A 242 0.47 -28.25 -26.93
C PRO A 242 1.89 -28.49 -26.40
N ASP A 243 2.85 -27.69 -26.86
CA ASP A 243 4.28 -27.82 -26.51
C ASP A 243 4.83 -26.63 -25.71
N ALA A 244 3.97 -25.75 -25.19
CA ALA A 244 4.40 -24.57 -24.44
C ALA A 244 3.52 -24.33 -23.21
N THR A 245 4.13 -23.78 -22.16
CA THR A 245 3.41 -23.31 -20.97
C THR A 245 2.57 -22.08 -21.31
N ALA A 246 1.42 -21.93 -20.66
CA ALA A 246 0.55 -20.76 -20.82
C ALA A 246 1.32 -19.45 -20.59
N VAL A 247 0.92 -18.41 -21.31
CA VAL A 247 1.54 -17.08 -21.26
C VAL A 247 1.18 -16.34 -19.96
N ALA A 248 -0.09 -16.51 -19.53
CA ALA A 248 -0.63 -15.93 -18.30
C ALA A 248 -1.71 -16.85 -17.73
N SER A 249 -2.11 -16.59 -16.48
CA SER A 249 -3.24 -17.26 -15.86
C SER A 249 -3.99 -16.33 -14.90
N LEU A 250 -5.30 -16.54 -14.79
CA LEU A 250 -6.13 -15.98 -13.74
C LEU A 250 -6.14 -16.96 -12.57
N ILE A 251 -5.80 -16.45 -11.39
CA ILE A 251 -5.63 -17.26 -10.17
C ILE A 251 -6.51 -16.70 -9.07
N GLU A 252 -7.22 -17.56 -8.37
CA GLU A 252 -7.78 -17.25 -7.05
C GLU A 252 -6.70 -17.42 -5.99
N CYS A 253 -6.56 -16.44 -5.09
CA CYS A 253 -5.70 -16.52 -3.90
C CYS A 253 -6.55 -16.38 -2.64
N ARG A 254 -6.49 -17.37 -1.73
CA ARG A 254 -7.12 -17.32 -0.41
C ARG A 254 -6.06 -17.16 0.67
N LEU A 255 -6.31 -16.23 1.59
CA LEU A 255 -5.32 -15.84 2.59
C LEU A 255 -5.63 -16.41 3.97
N GLU A 256 -4.71 -17.18 4.56
CA GLU A 256 -4.71 -17.37 6.01
C GLU A 256 -4.14 -16.14 6.71
N THR A 257 -3.01 -15.62 6.28
CA THR A 257 -2.34 -14.44 6.84
C THR A 257 -2.50 -13.22 5.92
N GLY A 258 -2.33 -11.99 6.44
CA GLY A 258 -2.43 -10.74 5.69
C GLY A 258 -1.19 -9.85 5.82
N ARG A 259 -0.01 -10.30 5.36
CA ARG A 259 1.22 -9.51 5.43
C ARG A 259 1.30 -8.51 4.27
N THR A 260 2.02 -7.44 4.47
CA THR A 260 2.22 -6.40 3.44
C THR A 260 2.71 -7.03 2.13
N HIS A 261 2.05 -6.74 1.02
CA HIS A 261 2.33 -7.24 -0.33
C HIS A 261 2.35 -8.78 -0.45
N GLN A 262 1.69 -9.53 0.45
CA GLN A 262 1.85 -10.97 0.58
C GLN A 262 1.63 -11.73 -0.73
N ILE A 263 0.47 -11.58 -1.39
CA ILE A 263 0.16 -12.26 -2.66
C ILE A 263 1.20 -11.88 -3.72
N ARG A 264 1.55 -10.60 -3.83
CA ARG A 264 2.51 -10.07 -4.80
C ARG A 264 3.88 -10.72 -4.64
N VAL A 265 4.38 -10.81 -3.39
CA VAL A 265 5.67 -11.43 -3.06
C VAL A 265 5.62 -12.95 -3.28
N HIS A 266 4.56 -13.62 -2.82
CA HIS A 266 4.40 -15.07 -2.97
C HIS A 266 4.35 -15.50 -4.43
N MET A 267 3.53 -14.82 -5.24
CA MET A 267 3.44 -15.14 -6.67
C MET A 267 4.76 -14.87 -7.40
N ALA A 268 5.45 -13.77 -7.08
CA ALA A 268 6.78 -13.50 -7.62
C ALA A 268 7.82 -14.54 -7.17
N HIS A 269 7.74 -15.01 -5.92
CA HIS A 269 8.63 -16.03 -5.36
C HIS A 269 8.55 -17.37 -6.10
N ILE A 270 7.34 -17.79 -6.47
CA ILE A 270 7.13 -19.02 -7.27
C ILE A 270 7.32 -18.82 -8.78
N GLY A 271 7.77 -17.62 -9.23
CA GLY A 271 8.07 -17.35 -10.63
C GLY A 271 6.89 -16.83 -11.47
N HIS A 272 5.76 -16.50 -10.85
CA HIS A 272 4.54 -16.03 -11.49
C HIS A 272 4.09 -14.65 -10.96
N PRO A 273 4.90 -13.57 -11.10
CA PRO A 273 4.53 -12.25 -10.60
C PRO A 273 3.26 -11.75 -11.30
N LEU A 274 2.54 -10.86 -10.62
CA LEU A 274 1.32 -10.26 -11.13
C LEU A 274 1.63 -9.39 -12.35
N ILE A 275 0.74 -9.42 -13.32
CA ILE A 275 0.80 -8.52 -14.48
C ILE A 275 0.59 -7.08 -13.98
N GLY A 276 1.38 -6.15 -14.51
CA GLY A 276 1.33 -4.74 -14.14
C GLY A 276 2.03 -4.38 -12.82
N ASP A 277 2.50 -5.35 -12.03
CA ASP A 277 3.18 -5.07 -10.76
C ASP A 277 4.52 -4.34 -10.99
N GLN A 278 4.57 -3.08 -10.53
CA GLN A 278 5.73 -2.22 -10.73
C GLN A 278 6.89 -2.53 -9.78
N ASP A 279 6.65 -3.26 -8.69
CA ASP A 279 7.67 -3.60 -7.69
C ASP A 279 8.27 -4.98 -7.91
N TYR A 280 7.42 -5.97 -8.17
CA TYR A 280 7.79 -7.39 -8.19
C TYR A 280 7.74 -8.00 -9.60
N GLY A 281 7.09 -7.32 -10.57
CA GLY A 281 6.92 -7.77 -11.95
C GLY A 281 7.97 -7.26 -12.95
N LEU A 282 8.92 -6.43 -12.54
CA LEU A 282 9.84 -5.73 -13.46
C LEU A 282 10.66 -6.65 -14.36
N SER A 283 11.09 -7.82 -13.86
CA SER A 283 11.84 -8.81 -14.65
C SER A 283 11.02 -9.44 -15.80
N PHE A 284 9.70 -9.28 -15.78
CA PHE A 284 8.78 -9.83 -16.76
C PHE A 284 8.35 -8.81 -17.84
N LYS A 285 8.79 -7.55 -17.76
CA LYS A 285 8.48 -6.52 -18.78
C LYS A 285 8.88 -6.94 -20.20
N THR A 286 9.93 -7.73 -20.35
CA THR A 286 10.34 -8.25 -21.68
C THR A 286 9.37 -9.28 -22.25
N LYS A 287 8.54 -9.93 -21.42
CA LYS A 287 7.50 -10.87 -21.91
C LYS A 287 6.40 -10.15 -22.70
N VAL A 288 6.14 -8.86 -22.40
CA VAL A 288 5.17 -8.04 -23.13
C VAL A 288 5.48 -8.00 -24.62
N ASN A 289 6.77 -7.90 -24.98
CA ASN A 289 7.22 -7.85 -26.38
C ASN A 289 6.91 -9.14 -27.18
N LYS A 290 6.50 -10.21 -26.51
CA LYS A 290 6.14 -11.49 -27.13
C LYS A 290 4.63 -11.69 -27.24
N LEU A 291 3.84 -10.73 -26.71
CA LEU A 291 2.38 -10.77 -26.82
C LEU A 291 1.95 -10.23 -28.18
N PRO A 292 0.88 -10.81 -28.77
CA PRO A 292 0.23 -10.22 -29.94
C PRO A 292 -0.39 -8.85 -29.61
N GLU A 293 -0.49 -7.98 -30.63
CA GLU A 293 -1.29 -6.77 -30.52
C GLU A 293 -2.80 -7.13 -30.70
N PRO A 294 -3.74 -6.47 -29.98
CA PRO A 294 -3.56 -5.28 -29.11
C PRO A 294 -3.22 -5.61 -27.66
N LEU A 295 -3.07 -6.89 -27.26
CA LEU A 295 -2.82 -7.31 -25.89
C LEU A 295 -1.50 -6.71 -25.35
N ALA A 296 -0.44 -6.70 -26.18
CA ALA A 296 0.84 -6.10 -25.79
C ALA A 296 0.69 -4.64 -25.36
N ALA A 297 -0.06 -3.85 -26.13
CA ALA A 297 -0.32 -2.44 -25.81
C ALA A 297 -1.09 -2.31 -24.48
N MET A 298 -2.13 -3.11 -24.24
CA MET A 298 -2.91 -3.06 -23.01
C MET A 298 -2.06 -3.42 -21.77
N VAL A 299 -1.29 -4.50 -21.84
CA VAL A 299 -0.39 -4.90 -20.73
C VAL A 299 0.69 -3.85 -20.47
N CYS A 300 1.22 -3.23 -21.53
CA CYS A 300 2.25 -2.20 -21.40
C CYS A 300 1.78 -0.97 -20.62
N VAL A 301 0.53 -0.54 -20.83
CA VAL A 301 -0.04 0.64 -20.17
C VAL A 301 -0.80 0.33 -18.89
N PHE A 302 -0.99 -0.96 -18.54
CA PHE A 302 -1.68 -1.34 -17.32
C PHE A 302 -0.88 -0.87 -16.08
N PRO A 303 -1.43 0.06 -15.26
CA PRO A 303 -0.60 0.90 -14.38
C PRO A 303 -0.31 0.29 -13.02
N ARG A 304 -0.90 -0.85 -12.68
CA ARG A 304 -0.94 -1.40 -11.33
C ARG A 304 -0.85 -2.92 -11.31
N GLN A 305 -0.63 -3.51 -10.15
CA GLN A 305 -0.80 -4.97 -10.00
C GLN A 305 -2.23 -5.38 -10.33
N ALA A 306 -2.41 -6.34 -11.21
CA ALA A 306 -3.70 -6.94 -11.55
C ALA A 306 -4.15 -7.84 -10.38
N LEU A 307 -4.65 -7.21 -9.31
CA LEU A 307 -5.07 -7.81 -8.04
C LEU A 307 -6.35 -7.15 -7.54
N HIS A 308 -7.32 -7.99 -7.17
CA HIS A 308 -8.63 -7.56 -6.69
C HIS A 308 -9.10 -8.46 -5.56
N ALA A 309 -9.43 -7.87 -4.41
CA ALA A 309 -10.03 -8.55 -3.26
C ALA A 309 -11.52 -8.73 -3.52
N TYR A 310 -11.91 -9.81 -4.20
CA TYR A 310 -13.27 -9.98 -4.67
C TYR A 310 -14.24 -10.48 -3.60
N LEU A 311 -13.76 -11.18 -2.56
CA LEU A 311 -14.59 -11.77 -1.51
C LEU A 311 -14.00 -11.48 -0.12
N LEU A 312 -14.90 -11.09 0.78
CA LEU A 312 -14.64 -10.99 2.21
C LEU A 312 -15.84 -11.55 3.00
N ALA A 313 -15.63 -12.58 3.81
CA ALA A 313 -16.62 -13.07 4.77
C ALA A 313 -16.08 -12.96 6.19
N PHE A 314 -16.95 -12.59 7.13
CA PHE A 314 -16.61 -12.46 8.56
C PHE A 314 -17.85 -12.58 9.44
N GLU A 315 -17.66 -12.88 10.73
CA GLU A 315 -18.75 -12.85 11.71
C GLU A 315 -19.04 -11.39 12.12
N HIS A 316 -20.32 -11.00 12.06
CA HIS A 316 -20.75 -9.68 12.47
C HIS A 316 -20.52 -9.45 13.97
N PRO A 317 -19.85 -8.36 14.39
CA PRO A 317 -19.37 -8.17 15.77
C PRO A 317 -20.48 -8.11 16.84
N ALA A 318 -21.70 -7.78 16.45
CA ALA A 318 -22.83 -7.66 17.37
C ALA A 318 -23.76 -8.87 17.33
N SER A 319 -24.12 -9.37 16.13
CA SER A 319 -25.09 -10.46 15.98
C SER A 319 -24.45 -11.86 15.98
N GLY A 320 -23.18 -11.96 15.57
CA GLY A 320 -22.49 -13.24 15.35
C GLY A 320 -22.88 -13.91 14.03
N ASP A 321 -23.75 -13.30 13.23
CA ASP A 321 -24.09 -13.85 11.90
C ASP A 321 -22.90 -13.73 10.94
N VAL A 322 -22.73 -14.73 10.08
CA VAL A 322 -21.72 -14.68 9.03
C VAL A 322 -22.21 -13.79 7.91
N LEU A 323 -21.49 -12.71 7.65
CA LEU A 323 -21.72 -11.84 6.51
C LEU A 323 -20.70 -12.13 5.43
N GLU A 324 -21.15 -12.18 4.17
CA GLU A 324 -20.31 -12.41 2.99
C GLU A 324 -20.59 -11.31 1.97
N PHE A 325 -19.51 -10.73 1.45
CA PHE A 325 -19.56 -9.66 0.47
C PHE A 325 -18.65 -9.99 -0.69
N GLU A 326 -19.18 -9.80 -1.88
CA GLU A 326 -18.43 -9.93 -3.12
C GLU A 326 -18.45 -8.62 -3.91
N SER A 327 -17.41 -8.40 -4.71
CA SER A 327 -17.37 -7.33 -5.70
C SER A 327 -16.79 -7.82 -7.00
N ASP A 328 -17.34 -7.35 -8.11
CA ASP A 328 -16.86 -7.66 -9.45
C ASP A 328 -15.46 -7.11 -9.71
N MET A 329 -14.69 -7.77 -10.56
CA MET A 329 -13.43 -7.20 -11.03
C MET A 329 -13.66 -5.79 -11.60
N PRO A 330 -12.81 -4.81 -11.27
CA PRO A 330 -12.91 -3.48 -11.85
C PRO A 330 -12.66 -3.50 -13.35
N GLU A 331 -13.27 -2.56 -14.08
CA GLU A 331 -13.29 -2.52 -15.55
C GLU A 331 -11.91 -2.63 -16.20
N ASP A 332 -10.88 -2.00 -15.60
CA ASP A 332 -9.51 -2.06 -16.12
C ASP A 332 -8.93 -3.48 -16.08
N MET A 333 -9.16 -4.21 -14.98
CA MET A 333 -8.70 -5.59 -14.84
C MET A 333 -9.57 -6.56 -15.64
N MET A 334 -10.87 -6.36 -15.66
CA MET A 334 -11.81 -7.18 -16.45
C MET A 334 -11.50 -7.06 -17.96
N GLY A 335 -11.34 -5.84 -18.46
CA GLY A 335 -10.95 -5.59 -19.85
C GLY A 335 -9.63 -6.26 -20.23
N LEU A 336 -8.66 -6.26 -19.31
CA LEU A 336 -7.38 -6.94 -19.52
C LEU A 336 -7.56 -8.47 -19.58
N VAL A 337 -8.33 -9.08 -18.68
CA VAL A 337 -8.64 -10.52 -18.67
C VAL A 337 -9.40 -10.92 -19.95
N ASP A 338 -10.39 -10.13 -20.35
CA ASP A 338 -11.17 -10.37 -21.57
C ASP A 338 -10.29 -10.29 -22.84
N GLN A 339 -9.33 -9.37 -22.86
CA GLN A 339 -8.37 -9.31 -23.97
C GLN A 339 -7.49 -10.56 -24.02
N PHE A 340 -7.06 -11.10 -22.87
CA PHE A 340 -6.34 -12.38 -22.81
C PHE A 340 -7.19 -13.54 -23.35
N ARG A 341 -8.49 -13.59 -23.00
CA ARG A 341 -9.44 -14.62 -23.50
C ARG A 341 -9.63 -14.57 -25.01
N GLN A 342 -9.68 -13.37 -25.58
CA GLN A 342 -9.94 -13.15 -27.01
C GLN A 342 -8.69 -13.24 -27.87
N THR A 343 -7.50 -13.17 -27.28
CA THR A 343 -6.25 -13.17 -28.05
C THR A 343 -5.92 -14.55 -28.58
N ASP A 344 -5.72 -14.63 -29.91
CA ASP A 344 -5.13 -15.80 -30.57
C ASP A 344 -3.60 -15.77 -30.37
N PHE A 345 -3.09 -16.73 -29.63
CA PHE A 345 -1.66 -16.90 -29.37
C PHE A 345 -0.99 -17.81 -30.41
N ALA A 346 -1.32 -17.69 -31.69
CA ALA A 346 -0.88 -18.52 -32.81
C ALA A 346 0.63 -18.84 -32.83
#